data_41bf891e9ef28b6a7687039f19054003
#
_entry.id   41bf891e9ef28b6a7687039f19054003
#
_cell.length_a   1.000
_cell.length_b   1.000
_cell.length_c   1.000
_cell.angle_alpha   90.00
_cell.angle_beta   90.00
_cell.angle_gamma   90.00
#
_symmetry.space_group_name_H-M   'P 1'
#
loop_
_entity.id
_entity.type
_entity.pdbx_description
1 polymer ?
#
loop_
_entity_poly.entity_id
_entity_poly.type
_entity_poly.pdbx_seq_one_letter_code
_entity_poly.pdbx_strand_id
1 'polypeptide(L)'
;MPELPEVEHVVRALRRSIVGRRIIASEIKLKKLIAPTPPSSFSRRIKELRIAGVSRRGKYILIELGPDAVLPKTPLSDTGSAGTSPAQRANLLVLAVHLRMTGKFLYLGPEDPLPKHAHAIFYLDNDMRLVFRDQRKFGVMKLVSVSRLKQTKGIRDLAPEPFGDEFSLAYLIGTFSRSRRTLKTLLLDQTKVLGLGNIYAAEALFRARISPFAVATSLSAKRTARLHAAIRDVMSFAVMHIKGQINLEEGFSYGAAFENFWQVYDREGQPCVNCGTRIRRVTHGGRSTYWCPKCQR
;
A
#
# COMPACT_ATOMS: atom_id res chain seq x y z
N MET A 1 7.36 -4.74 -5.80
CA MET A 1 6.93 -3.51 -5.09
C MET A 1 5.60 -3.84 -4.44
N PRO A 2 5.47 -3.64 -3.13
CA PRO A 2 4.18 -3.85 -2.46
C PRO A 2 3.07 -3.06 -3.14
N GLU A 3 1.97 -3.73 -3.46
CA GLU A 3 0.74 -3.14 -3.94
C GLU A 3 -0.25 -3.04 -2.76
N LEU A 4 -1.50 -2.65 -2.99
CA LEU A 4 -2.44 -2.43 -1.89
C LEU A 4 -2.63 -3.67 -0.99
N PRO A 5 -2.82 -4.90 -1.52
CA PRO A 5 -3.03 -6.06 -0.66
C PRO A 5 -1.85 -6.35 0.27
N GLU A 6 -0.60 -6.25 -0.23
CA GLU A 6 0.57 -6.48 0.60
C GLU A 6 0.71 -5.39 1.68
N VAL A 7 0.42 -4.12 1.33
CA VAL A 7 0.43 -3.02 2.30
C VAL A 7 -0.63 -3.22 3.38
N GLU A 8 -1.82 -3.71 3.02
CA GLU A 8 -2.89 -4.05 3.98
C GLU A 8 -2.44 -5.09 5.01
N HIS A 9 -1.69 -6.11 4.57
CA HIS A 9 -1.15 -7.11 5.48
C HIS A 9 -0.12 -6.54 6.45
N VAL A 10 0.79 -5.68 5.94
CA VAL A 10 1.74 -4.98 6.81
C VAL A 10 0.99 -4.14 7.84
N VAL A 11 -0.06 -3.42 7.44
CA VAL A 11 -0.91 -2.63 8.35
C VAL A 11 -1.54 -3.51 9.43
N ARG A 12 -2.12 -4.64 9.06
CA ARG A 12 -2.73 -5.58 10.03
C ARG A 12 -1.71 -6.11 11.05
N ALA A 13 -0.50 -6.42 10.60
CA ALA A 13 0.56 -6.88 11.49
C ALA A 13 1.05 -5.76 12.42
N LEU A 14 1.35 -4.59 11.88
CA LEU A 14 1.75 -3.43 12.67
C LEU A 14 0.66 -3.09 13.70
N ARG A 15 -0.62 -3.13 13.29
CA ARG A 15 -1.74 -2.85 14.19
C ARG A 15 -1.71 -3.76 15.42
N ARG A 16 -1.46 -5.05 15.25
CA ARG A 16 -1.37 -6.01 16.36
C ARG A 16 -0.14 -5.82 17.24
N SER A 17 0.98 -5.38 16.65
CA SER A 17 2.27 -5.34 17.36
C SER A 17 2.55 -4.01 18.05
N ILE A 18 2.15 -2.88 17.44
CA ILE A 18 2.60 -1.56 17.90
C ILE A 18 1.50 -0.62 18.38
N VAL A 19 0.23 -0.90 18.12
CA VAL A 19 -0.86 -0.02 18.62
C VAL A 19 -0.89 -0.07 20.15
N GLY A 20 -1.04 1.11 20.76
CA GLY A 20 -0.97 1.30 22.21
C GLY A 20 0.45 1.46 22.76
N ARG A 21 1.51 1.22 21.95
CA ARG A 21 2.90 1.43 22.40
C ARG A 21 3.29 2.89 22.29
N ARG A 22 4.21 3.31 23.17
CA ARG A 22 4.80 4.64 23.20
C ARG A 22 6.18 4.60 22.54
N ILE A 23 6.50 5.62 21.74
CA ILE A 23 7.84 5.78 21.16
C ILE A 23 8.72 6.54 22.15
N ILE A 24 9.61 5.86 22.86
CA ILE A 24 10.51 6.47 23.85
C ILE A 24 11.71 7.16 23.22
N ALA A 25 12.18 6.64 22.06
CA ALA A 25 13.28 7.23 21.30
C ALA A 25 13.19 6.83 19.82
N SER A 26 13.93 7.53 18.97
CA SER A 26 14.11 7.12 17.58
C SER A 26 15.46 7.50 17.03
N GLU A 27 15.99 6.68 16.15
CA GLU A 27 17.24 6.89 15.42
C GLU A 27 16.98 6.86 13.91
N ILE A 28 17.36 7.94 13.21
CA ILE A 28 17.22 8.07 11.77
C ILE A 28 18.60 8.03 11.11
N LYS A 29 18.97 6.89 10.54
CA LYS A 29 20.26 6.68 9.87
C LYS A 29 20.29 7.21 8.43
N LEU A 30 19.13 7.30 7.77
CA LEU A 30 19.01 7.79 6.39
C LEU A 30 18.16 9.08 6.35
N LYS A 31 18.81 10.24 6.30
CA LYS A 31 18.14 11.57 6.28
C LYS A 31 17.11 11.69 5.13
N LYS A 32 17.43 11.14 3.95
CA LYS A 32 16.55 11.17 2.77
C LYS A 32 15.17 10.53 3.03
N LEU A 33 15.10 9.54 3.92
CA LEU A 33 13.86 8.82 4.25
C LEU A 33 12.76 9.76 4.75
N ILE A 34 13.14 10.78 5.53
CA ILE A 34 12.22 11.71 6.21
C ILE A 34 12.29 13.15 5.65
N ALA A 35 13.00 13.34 4.53
CA ALA A 35 13.16 14.66 3.92
C ALA A 35 11.79 15.33 3.60
N PRO A 36 11.66 16.64 3.80
CA PRO A 36 12.70 17.62 4.17
C PRO A 36 12.92 17.80 5.70
N THR A 37 12.28 16.99 6.56
CA THR A 37 12.35 17.16 8.01
C THR A 37 13.75 16.75 8.52
N PRO A 38 14.44 17.61 9.31
CA PRO A 38 15.71 17.24 9.95
C PRO A 38 15.52 16.08 10.94
N PRO A 39 16.48 15.12 11.06
CA PRO A 39 16.37 13.99 11.98
C PRO A 39 16.10 14.38 13.44
N SER A 40 16.79 15.38 13.95
CA SER A 40 16.60 15.86 15.34
C SER A 40 15.20 16.42 15.56
N SER A 41 14.67 17.19 14.62
CA SER A 41 13.31 17.71 14.68
C SER A 41 12.27 16.58 14.57
N PHE A 42 12.50 15.61 13.69
CA PHE A 42 11.65 14.44 13.55
C PHE A 42 11.59 13.64 14.85
N SER A 43 12.76 13.25 15.41
CA SER A 43 12.84 12.45 16.62
C SER A 43 12.24 13.17 17.84
N ARG A 44 12.49 14.47 18.00
CA ARG A 44 11.89 15.28 19.09
C ARG A 44 10.37 15.32 19.01
N ARG A 45 9.79 15.41 17.79
CA ARG A 45 8.34 15.52 17.61
C ARG A 45 7.59 14.23 17.89
N ILE A 46 8.21 13.07 17.74
CA ILE A 46 7.55 11.76 17.96
C ILE A 46 7.89 11.16 19.33
N LYS A 47 8.90 11.69 20.01
CA LYS A 47 9.30 11.22 21.35
C LYS A 47 8.12 11.33 22.33
N GLU A 48 7.93 10.31 23.15
CA GLU A 48 6.85 10.15 24.13
C GLU A 48 5.42 10.11 23.54
N LEU A 49 5.28 10.07 22.22
CA LEU A 49 3.97 9.87 21.63
C LEU A 49 3.59 8.38 21.62
N ARG A 50 2.31 8.13 21.91
CA ARG A 50 1.70 6.80 21.79
C ARG A 50 1.18 6.58 20.37
N ILE A 51 1.29 5.36 19.89
CA ILE A 51 0.72 4.91 18.62
C ILE A 51 -0.77 4.64 18.83
N ALA A 52 -1.61 5.57 18.33
CA ALA A 52 -3.07 5.53 18.46
C ALA A 52 -3.71 4.50 17.54
N GLY A 53 -3.14 4.34 16.34
CA GLY A 53 -3.67 3.46 15.33
C GLY A 53 -2.74 3.29 14.14
N VAL A 54 -3.02 2.27 13.35
CA VAL A 54 -2.35 2.02 12.07
C VAL A 54 -3.40 1.75 11.01
N SER A 55 -3.39 2.53 9.96
CA SER A 55 -4.33 2.43 8.85
C SER A 55 -3.62 2.52 7.49
N ARG A 56 -4.38 2.48 6.40
CA ARG A 56 -3.84 2.55 5.05
C ARG A 56 -4.57 3.60 4.20
N ARG A 57 -3.81 4.23 3.30
CA ARG A 57 -4.35 4.99 2.17
C ARG A 57 -3.60 4.58 0.90
N GLY A 58 -4.24 3.82 0.02
CA GLY A 58 -3.58 3.23 -1.14
C GLY A 58 -2.39 2.36 -0.74
N LYS A 59 -1.19 2.77 -1.14
CA LYS A 59 0.08 2.09 -0.81
C LYS A 59 0.86 2.78 0.33
N TYR A 60 0.23 3.71 1.03
CA TYR A 60 0.78 4.35 2.23
C TYR A 60 0.26 3.66 3.49
N ILE A 61 1.17 3.38 4.41
CA ILE A 61 0.87 3.03 5.80
C ILE A 61 0.76 4.34 6.56
N LEU A 62 -0.28 4.50 7.36
CA LEU A 62 -0.54 5.67 8.18
C LEU A 62 -0.50 5.23 9.64
N ILE A 63 0.53 5.70 10.38
CA ILE A 63 0.69 5.46 11.81
C ILE A 63 0.29 6.74 12.53
N GLU A 64 -0.81 6.69 13.27
CA GLU A 64 -1.35 7.81 14.04
C GLU A 64 -0.63 7.90 15.39
N LEU A 65 -0.16 9.08 15.73
CA LEU A 65 0.66 9.36 16.93
C LEU A 65 0.04 10.51 17.72
N GLY A 66 -0.07 10.34 19.03
CA GLY A 66 -0.58 11.40 19.90
C GLY A 66 -0.17 11.24 21.36
N PRO A 67 -0.31 12.29 22.20
CA PRO A 67 -0.13 12.20 23.64
C PRO A 67 -1.25 11.38 24.27
N ASP A 68 -0.98 10.72 25.40
CA ASP A 68 -1.94 9.85 26.10
C ASP A 68 -3.29 10.52 26.41
N ALA A 69 -3.26 11.80 26.73
CA ALA A 69 -4.45 12.57 27.06
C ALA A 69 -5.47 12.72 25.91
N VAL A 70 -5.05 12.46 24.66
CA VAL A 70 -5.87 12.65 23.45
C VAL A 70 -6.36 11.31 22.87
N LEU A 71 -5.84 10.19 23.35
CA LEU A 71 -6.13 8.87 22.80
C LEU A 71 -7.36 8.23 23.42
N PRO A 72 -8.17 7.46 22.65
CA PRO A 72 -9.25 6.68 23.21
C PRO A 72 -8.70 5.61 24.15
N LYS A 73 -9.37 5.38 25.26
CA LYS A 73 -9.03 4.34 26.25
C LYS A 73 -9.19 2.91 25.72
N THR A 74 -9.90 2.75 24.60
CA THR A 74 -10.17 1.46 23.96
C THR A 74 -9.46 1.42 22.60
N PRO A 75 -8.84 0.29 22.20
CA PRO A 75 -8.26 0.14 20.86
C PRO A 75 -9.31 0.41 19.77
N LEU A 76 -8.92 1.12 18.72
CA LEU A 76 -9.80 1.41 17.59
C LEU A 76 -10.20 0.10 16.91
N SER A 77 -11.52 -0.17 16.80
CA SER A 77 -12.06 -1.27 16.01
C SER A 77 -11.83 -1.04 14.51
N ASP A 78 -11.89 -2.10 13.70
CA ASP A 78 -11.66 -2.07 12.24
C ASP A 78 -12.61 -1.12 11.47
N THR A 79 -13.68 -0.63 12.10
CA THR A 79 -14.75 0.14 11.47
C THR A 79 -14.75 1.64 11.77
N GLY A 80 -13.68 2.18 12.34
CA GLY A 80 -13.61 3.63 12.54
C GLY A 80 -13.51 4.06 14.00
N SER A 81 -12.92 5.14 14.16
CA SER A 81 -12.66 6.03 15.27
C SER A 81 -13.78 6.18 16.31
N ALA A 82 -14.06 5.17 17.10
CA ALA A 82 -14.89 5.38 18.28
C ALA A 82 -14.04 6.03 19.39
N GLY A 83 -14.35 7.26 19.78
CA GLY A 83 -13.93 7.83 21.06
C GLY A 83 -13.07 9.09 21.05
N THR A 84 -12.58 9.58 19.90
CA THR A 84 -11.89 10.89 19.84
C THR A 84 -12.74 11.93 19.12
N SER A 85 -12.90 13.11 19.73
CA SER A 85 -13.60 14.21 19.06
C SER A 85 -12.82 14.70 17.83
N PRO A 86 -13.48 15.32 16.83
CA PRO A 86 -12.79 15.92 15.66
C PRO A 86 -11.69 16.90 16.07
N ALA A 87 -11.88 17.67 17.12
CA ALA A 87 -10.89 18.63 17.63
C ALA A 87 -9.66 17.93 18.23
N GLN A 88 -9.85 16.83 18.96
CA GLN A 88 -8.75 16.02 19.50
C GLN A 88 -7.93 15.36 18.39
N ARG A 89 -8.61 14.87 17.34
CA ARG A 89 -7.94 14.28 16.17
C ARG A 89 -7.10 15.28 15.38
N ALA A 90 -7.54 16.53 15.29
CA ALA A 90 -6.78 17.55 14.57
C ALA A 90 -5.36 17.75 15.12
N ASN A 91 -5.13 17.47 16.40
CA ASN A 91 -3.84 17.59 17.07
C ASN A 91 -2.95 16.33 16.97
N LEU A 92 -3.48 15.21 16.40
CA LEU A 92 -2.68 14.02 16.19
C LEU A 92 -1.68 14.24 15.03
N LEU A 93 -0.52 13.58 15.15
CA LEU A 93 0.42 13.44 14.05
C LEU A 93 0.17 12.13 13.31
N VAL A 94 0.49 12.13 12.02
CA VAL A 94 0.51 10.91 11.20
C VAL A 94 1.90 10.75 10.63
N LEU A 95 2.49 9.59 10.87
CA LEU A 95 3.66 9.13 10.14
C LEU A 95 3.16 8.34 8.92
N ALA A 96 3.15 9.01 7.75
CA ALA A 96 2.79 8.40 6.49
C ALA A 96 4.01 7.75 5.84
N VAL A 97 3.99 6.42 5.69
CA VAL A 97 5.11 5.62 5.18
C VAL A 97 4.76 4.98 3.86
N HIS A 98 5.60 5.16 2.85
CA HIS A 98 5.52 4.45 1.58
C HIS A 98 6.71 3.49 1.45
N LEU A 99 6.46 2.20 1.40
CA LEU A 99 7.48 1.14 1.36
C LEU A 99 8.29 1.14 0.05
N ARG A 100 7.74 1.63 -1.04
CA ARG A 100 8.34 1.59 -2.38
C ARG A 100 8.66 0.15 -2.81
N MET A 101 9.93 -0.14 -3.17
CA MET A 101 10.32 -1.43 -3.77
C MET A 101 10.75 -2.47 -2.73
N THR A 102 11.54 -2.06 -1.75
CA THR A 102 12.21 -2.96 -0.80
C THR A 102 12.06 -2.56 0.67
N GLY A 103 11.29 -1.48 0.93
CA GLY A 103 11.02 -1.06 2.30
C GLY A 103 10.21 -2.10 3.07
N LYS A 104 10.63 -2.40 4.30
CA LYS A 104 9.99 -3.35 5.21
C LYS A 104 10.05 -2.82 6.64
N PHE A 105 9.05 -3.17 7.43
CA PHE A 105 9.12 -3.05 8.88
C PHE A 105 9.52 -4.39 9.50
N LEU A 106 10.35 -4.32 10.54
CA LEU A 106 10.75 -5.43 11.40
C LEU A 106 10.40 -5.05 12.83
N TYR A 107 9.98 -6.02 13.63
CA TYR A 107 9.70 -5.86 15.05
C TYR A 107 10.66 -6.75 15.82
N LEU A 108 11.69 -6.13 16.41
CA LEU A 108 12.87 -6.80 16.96
C LEU A 108 12.93 -6.62 18.47
N GLY A 109 13.40 -7.64 19.16
CA GLY A 109 13.72 -7.58 20.57
C GLY A 109 14.95 -6.72 20.86
N PRO A 110 15.23 -6.40 22.15
CA PRO A 110 16.36 -5.58 22.54
C PRO A 110 17.71 -6.17 22.12
N GLU A 111 17.85 -7.48 22.18
CA GLU A 111 19.10 -8.20 21.88
C GLU A 111 19.22 -8.63 20.41
N ASP A 112 18.15 -8.53 19.60
CA ASP A 112 18.21 -8.92 18.20
C ASP A 112 19.19 -8.03 17.42
N PRO A 113 20.05 -8.57 16.57
CA PRO A 113 20.98 -7.76 15.80
C PRO A 113 20.23 -6.86 14.80
N LEU A 114 20.67 -5.62 14.67
CA LEU A 114 20.11 -4.72 13.67
C LEU A 114 20.48 -5.22 12.27
N PRO A 115 19.49 -5.37 11.36
CA PRO A 115 19.76 -5.87 10.04
C PRO A 115 20.52 -4.84 9.19
N LYS A 116 21.28 -5.32 8.21
CA LYS A 116 21.85 -4.47 7.16
C LYS A 116 20.74 -3.65 6.50
N HIS A 117 21.01 -2.37 6.25
CA HIS A 117 20.06 -1.41 5.67
C HIS A 117 18.89 -0.99 6.60
N ALA A 118 19.05 -1.10 7.92
CA ALA A 118 18.17 -0.42 8.87
C ALA A 118 18.38 1.10 8.77
N HIS A 119 17.31 1.84 8.44
CA HIS A 119 17.37 3.28 8.14
C HIS A 119 16.59 4.16 9.12
N ALA A 120 15.62 3.61 9.80
CA ALA A 120 14.93 4.22 10.94
C ALA A 120 14.66 3.15 12.00
N ILE A 121 14.86 3.51 13.26
CA ILE A 121 14.64 2.64 14.42
C ILE A 121 13.78 3.44 15.39
N PHE A 122 12.68 2.85 15.84
CA PHE A 122 11.79 3.41 16.84
C PHE A 122 11.84 2.48 18.06
N TYR A 123 12.30 2.99 19.17
CA TYR A 123 12.37 2.29 20.45
C TYR A 123 11.04 2.46 21.17
N LEU A 124 10.44 1.36 21.61
CA LEU A 124 9.11 1.32 22.19
C LEU A 124 9.17 1.08 23.70
N ASP A 125 8.09 1.42 24.42
CA ASP A 125 7.95 1.30 25.88
C ASP A 125 7.94 -0.13 26.45
N ASN A 126 8.03 -1.13 25.59
CA ASN A 126 8.13 -2.55 25.93
C ASN A 126 9.47 -3.17 25.51
N ASP A 127 10.52 -2.36 25.44
CA ASP A 127 11.89 -2.72 25.05
C ASP A 127 12.04 -3.23 23.61
N MET A 128 10.95 -3.35 22.87
CA MET A 128 10.98 -3.74 21.44
C MET A 128 11.36 -2.57 20.55
N ARG A 129 11.86 -2.90 19.36
CA ARG A 129 12.25 -1.94 18.34
C ARG A 129 11.46 -2.15 17.06
N LEU A 130 10.79 -1.11 16.58
CA LEU A 130 10.24 -1.10 15.23
C LEU A 130 11.31 -0.55 14.28
N VAL A 131 11.81 -1.39 13.39
CA VAL A 131 12.92 -1.07 12.48
C VAL A 131 12.42 -0.97 11.04
N PHE A 132 12.73 0.12 10.36
CA PHE A 132 12.51 0.25 8.93
C PHE A 132 13.78 -0.09 8.16
N ARG A 133 13.72 -1.18 7.40
CA ARG A 133 14.80 -1.67 6.53
C ARG A 133 14.45 -1.38 5.08
N ASP A 134 15.41 -0.87 4.28
CA ASP A 134 15.21 -0.65 2.85
C ASP A 134 16.53 -0.72 2.05
N GLN A 135 16.76 -1.84 1.38
CA GLN A 135 17.99 -2.08 0.61
C GLN A 135 18.20 -1.03 -0.49
N ARG A 136 17.15 -0.61 -1.18
CA ARG A 136 17.22 0.33 -2.31
C ARG A 136 17.15 1.80 -1.90
N LYS A 137 16.83 2.10 -0.64
CA LYS A 137 16.74 3.47 -0.10
C LYS A 137 15.70 4.36 -0.83
N PHE A 138 14.59 3.78 -1.30
CA PHE A 138 13.52 4.49 -1.99
C PHE A 138 12.31 4.78 -1.11
N GLY A 139 12.24 4.15 0.05
CA GLY A 139 11.20 4.39 1.04
C GLY A 139 11.07 5.86 1.41
N VAL A 140 9.87 6.27 1.80
CA VAL A 140 9.58 7.66 2.20
C VAL A 140 8.74 7.63 3.46
N MET A 141 9.08 8.48 4.41
CA MET A 141 8.31 8.77 5.62
C MET A 141 8.01 10.26 5.70
N LYS A 142 6.77 10.61 6.01
CA LYS A 142 6.33 12.00 6.20
C LYS A 142 5.59 12.12 7.52
N LEU A 143 6.07 12.99 8.39
CA LEU A 143 5.41 13.30 9.65
C LEU A 143 4.61 14.60 9.49
N VAL A 144 3.31 14.49 9.50
CA VAL A 144 2.36 15.60 9.30
C VAL A 144 1.24 15.56 10.34
N SER A 145 0.55 16.68 10.56
CA SER A 145 -0.69 16.65 11.35
C SER A 145 -1.81 15.96 10.56
N VAL A 146 -2.76 15.33 11.26
CA VAL A 146 -3.95 14.71 10.62
C VAL A 146 -4.67 15.72 9.73
N SER A 147 -4.81 16.96 10.17
CA SER A 147 -5.46 18.04 9.41
C SER A 147 -4.76 18.35 8.06
N ARG A 148 -3.44 18.15 7.97
CA ARG A 148 -2.65 18.38 6.75
C ARG A 148 -2.45 17.13 5.89
N LEU A 149 -2.90 15.95 6.35
CA LEU A 149 -2.65 14.69 5.64
C LEU A 149 -3.21 14.73 4.20
N LYS A 150 -4.45 15.18 4.04
CA LYS A 150 -5.12 15.29 2.72
C LYS A 150 -4.45 16.31 1.78
N GLN A 151 -3.68 17.25 2.29
CA GLN A 151 -2.95 18.26 1.51
C GLN A 151 -1.50 17.83 1.19
N THR A 152 -1.05 16.71 1.80
CA THR A 152 0.34 16.25 1.69
C THR A 152 0.63 15.73 0.28
N LYS A 153 1.69 16.28 -0.36
CA LYS A 153 2.17 15.85 -1.68
C LYS A 153 2.34 14.32 -1.73
N GLY A 154 1.73 13.69 -2.74
CA GLY A 154 1.74 12.24 -2.93
C GLY A 154 0.59 11.51 -2.23
N ILE A 155 -0.19 12.19 -1.37
CA ILE A 155 -1.42 11.67 -0.77
C ILE A 155 -2.64 12.45 -1.30
N ARG A 156 -2.55 13.77 -1.44
CA ARG A 156 -3.65 14.65 -1.87
C ARG A 156 -4.26 14.26 -3.22
N ASP A 157 -3.41 13.77 -4.14
CA ASP A 157 -3.80 13.50 -5.52
C ASP A 157 -4.20 12.03 -5.75
N LEU A 158 -4.25 11.22 -4.68
CA LEU A 158 -4.61 9.80 -4.78
C LEU A 158 -6.09 9.63 -5.14
N ALA A 159 -6.34 8.73 -6.08
CA ALA A 159 -7.67 8.31 -6.50
C ALA A 159 -8.47 7.72 -5.31
N PRO A 160 -9.80 7.54 -5.44
CA PRO A 160 -10.62 6.86 -4.44
C PRO A 160 -10.10 5.47 -4.09
N GLU A 161 -10.36 5.02 -2.85
CA GLU A 161 -10.04 3.65 -2.40
C GLU A 161 -10.88 2.63 -3.19
N PRO A 162 -10.26 1.55 -3.70
CA PRO A 162 -10.97 0.57 -4.54
C PRO A 162 -12.14 -0.12 -3.85
N PHE A 163 -12.14 -0.16 -2.52
CA PHE A 163 -13.22 -0.75 -1.71
C PHE A 163 -14.23 0.27 -1.21
N GLY A 164 -13.99 1.56 -1.40
CA GLY A 164 -14.93 2.62 -1.02
C GLY A 164 -15.97 2.89 -2.10
N ASP A 165 -17.06 3.57 -1.70
CA ASP A 165 -18.19 3.89 -2.60
C ASP A 165 -17.80 4.91 -3.67
N GLU A 166 -16.85 5.80 -3.36
CA GLU A 166 -16.32 6.77 -4.33
C GLU A 166 -15.66 6.12 -5.55
N PHE A 167 -15.13 4.88 -5.41
CA PHE A 167 -14.63 4.09 -6.55
C PHE A 167 -15.80 3.43 -7.27
N SER A 168 -16.69 4.22 -7.80
CA SER A 168 -17.89 3.77 -8.51
C SER A 168 -17.63 3.47 -9.99
N LEU A 169 -18.58 2.78 -10.63
CA LEU A 169 -18.55 2.58 -12.09
C LEU A 169 -18.55 3.92 -12.83
N ALA A 170 -19.34 4.89 -12.36
CA ALA A 170 -19.41 6.23 -12.94
C ALA A 170 -18.05 6.95 -12.86
N TYR A 171 -17.35 6.81 -11.75
CA TYR A 171 -15.99 7.33 -11.58
C TYR A 171 -15.04 6.76 -12.64
N LEU A 172 -15.04 5.44 -12.88
CA LEU A 172 -14.18 4.80 -13.87
C LEU A 172 -14.55 5.19 -15.30
N ILE A 173 -15.83 5.24 -15.64
CA ILE A 173 -16.30 5.70 -16.96
C ILE A 173 -15.79 7.13 -17.20
N GLY A 174 -15.99 8.05 -16.26
CA GLY A 174 -15.50 9.42 -16.36
C GLY A 174 -13.96 9.54 -16.41
N THR A 175 -13.24 8.64 -15.74
CA THR A 175 -11.77 8.58 -15.80
C THR A 175 -11.27 8.09 -17.15
N PHE A 176 -11.91 7.06 -17.73
CA PHE A 176 -11.48 6.45 -18.97
C PHE A 176 -11.86 7.30 -20.20
N SER A 177 -13.03 7.93 -20.21
CA SER A 177 -13.47 8.80 -21.29
C SER A 177 -12.56 10.00 -21.54
N ARG A 178 -11.75 10.39 -20.54
CA ARG A 178 -10.83 11.53 -20.63
C ARG A 178 -9.38 11.14 -20.89
N SER A 179 -9.09 9.87 -21.21
CA SER A 179 -7.72 9.41 -21.34
C SER A 179 -7.48 8.59 -22.60
N ARG A 180 -6.55 9.05 -23.44
CA ARG A 180 -6.06 8.30 -24.61
C ARG A 180 -4.91 7.33 -24.28
N ARG A 181 -4.58 7.16 -23.01
CA ARG A 181 -3.57 6.19 -22.56
C ARG A 181 -4.10 4.78 -22.71
N THR A 182 -3.18 3.82 -22.82
CA THR A 182 -3.54 2.40 -22.74
C THR A 182 -4.03 2.07 -21.33
N LEU A 183 -4.96 1.13 -21.23
CA LEU A 183 -5.57 0.76 -19.95
C LEU A 183 -4.53 0.36 -18.91
N LYS A 184 -3.55 -0.47 -19.29
CA LYS A 184 -2.52 -0.86 -18.34
C LYS A 184 -1.78 0.34 -17.76
N THR A 185 -1.34 1.27 -18.58
CA THR A 185 -0.61 2.46 -18.10
C THR A 185 -1.49 3.38 -17.24
N LEU A 186 -2.78 3.43 -17.54
CA LEU A 186 -3.75 4.19 -16.76
C LEU A 186 -4.03 3.54 -15.40
N LEU A 187 -4.19 2.22 -15.35
CA LEU A 187 -4.41 1.48 -14.11
C LEU A 187 -3.22 1.55 -13.14
N LEU A 188 -2.01 1.79 -13.63
CA LEU A 188 -0.82 1.97 -12.79
C LEU A 188 -0.70 3.36 -12.17
N ASP A 189 -1.49 4.33 -12.65
CA ASP A 189 -1.50 5.71 -12.18
C ASP A 189 -2.34 5.83 -10.91
N GLN A 190 -1.68 6.03 -9.77
CA GLN A 190 -2.33 6.09 -8.46
C GLN A 190 -3.28 7.30 -8.30
N THR A 191 -3.21 8.27 -9.22
CA THR A 191 -4.16 9.40 -9.26
C THR A 191 -5.43 9.06 -10.03
N LYS A 192 -5.48 7.90 -10.71
CA LYS A 192 -6.60 7.44 -11.53
C LYS A 192 -7.21 6.14 -10.99
N VAL A 193 -6.37 5.19 -10.58
CA VAL A 193 -6.79 3.95 -9.93
C VAL A 193 -5.84 3.64 -8.79
N LEU A 194 -6.32 3.72 -7.58
CA LEU A 194 -5.50 3.56 -6.38
C LEU A 194 -5.19 2.09 -6.10
N GLY A 195 -3.97 1.85 -5.62
CA GLY A 195 -3.59 0.56 -5.05
C GLY A 195 -3.07 -0.47 -6.03
N LEU A 196 -3.48 -0.43 -7.30
CA LEU A 196 -2.98 -1.32 -8.34
C LEU A 196 -1.50 -1.06 -8.66
N GLY A 197 -0.76 -2.12 -8.87
CA GLY A 197 0.56 -2.11 -9.49
C GLY A 197 0.59 -3.08 -10.66
N ASN A 198 1.77 -3.61 -10.98
CA ASN A 198 1.96 -4.41 -12.18
C ASN A 198 1.24 -5.76 -12.13
N ILE A 199 1.17 -6.35 -10.94
CA ILE A 199 0.55 -7.66 -10.71
C ILE A 199 -0.95 -7.54 -10.85
N TYR A 200 -1.58 -6.77 -9.98
CA TYR A 200 -3.05 -6.70 -9.95
C TYR A 200 -3.66 -5.99 -11.16
N ALA A 201 -2.92 -5.09 -11.83
CA ALA A 201 -3.36 -4.56 -13.12
C ALA A 201 -3.41 -5.63 -14.22
N ALA A 202 -2.42 -6.52 -14.28
CA ALA A 202 -2.41 -7.63 -15.24
C ALA A 202 -3.55 -8.63 -14.95
N GLU A 203 -3.71 -9.04 -13.68
CA GLU A 203 -4.75 -9.98 -13.26
C GLU A 203 -6.17 -9.42 -13.46
N ALA A 204 -6.41 -8.14 -13.14
CA ALA A 204 -7.70 -7.49 -13.35
C ALA A 204 -8.06 -7.39 -14.83
N LEU A 205 -7.11 -7.03 -15.69
CA LEU A 205 -7.32 -6.99 -17.14
C LEU A 205 -7.56 -8.38 -17.72
N PHE A 206 -6.86 -9.40 -17.25
CA PHE A 206 -7.07 -10.79 -17.64
C PHE A 206 -8.47 -11.27 -17.25
N ARG A 207 -8.86 -11.08 -15.99
CA ARG A 207 -10.19 -11.45 -15.47
C ARG A 207 -11.32 -10.73 -16.22
N ALA A 208 -11.12 -9.46 -16.57
CA ALA A 208 -12.07 -8.69 -17.36
C ALA A 208 -12.06 -9.05 -18.87
N ARG A 209 -11.13 -9.87 -19.34
CA ARG A 209 -10.91 -10.21 -20.76
C ARG A 209 -10.68 -8.97 -21.61
N ILE A 210 -9.84 -8.05 -21.13
CA ILE A 210 -9.54 -6.79 -21.81
C ILE A 210 -8.05 -6.72 -22.10
N SER A 211 -7.72 -6.32 -23.34
CA SER A 211 -6.34 -6.12 -23.76
C SER A 211 -5.66 -5.03 -22.91
N PRO A 212 -4.46 -5.27 -22.39
CA PRO A 212 -3.70 -4.23 -21.68
C PRO A 212 -3.32 -3.03 -22.58
N PHE A 213 -3.39 -3.22 -23.91
CA PHE A 213 -3.07 -2.22 -24.92
C PHE A 213 -4.29 -1.42 -25.39
N ALA A 214 -5.51 -1.85 -25.04
CA ALA A 214 -6.71 -1.11 -25.38
C ALA A 214 -6.63 0.31 -24.84
N VAL A 215 -7.03 1.28 -25.68
CA VAL A 215 -7.09 2.70 -25.30
C VAL A 215 -8.27 2.91 -24.35
N ALA A 216 -8.09 3.66 -23.29
CA ALA A 216 -9.13 3.82 -22.26
C ALA A 216 -10.44 4.39 -22.84
N THR A 217 -10.37 5.37 -23.74
CA THR A 217 -11.55 5.95 -24.41
C THR A 217 -12.34 4.97 -25.29
N SER A 218 -11.75 3.84 -25.68
CA SER A 218 -12.44 2.83 -26.51
C SER A 218 -13.27 1.83 -25.70
N LEU A 219 -13.27 1.93 -24.37
CA LEU A 219 -14.06 1.01 -23.55
C LEU A 219 -15.52 1.43 -23.50
N SER A 220 -16.40 0.49 -23.88
CA SER A 220 -17.83 0.64 -23.62
C SER A 220 -18.14 0.56 -22.13
N ALA A 221 -19.28 1.12 -21.71
CA ALA A 221 -19.74 1.06 -20.31
C ALA A 221 -19.79 -0.39 -19.78
N LYS A 222 -20.24 -1.36 -20.60
CA LYS A 222 -20.29 -2.79 -20.25
C LYS A 222 -18.88 -3.36 -19.97
N ARG A 223 -17.88 -3.01 -20.78
CA ARG A 223 -16.49 -3.46 -20.56
C ARG A 223 -15.88 -2.77 -19.36
N THR A 224 -16.19 -1.50 -19.14
CA THR A 224 -15.76 -0.76 -17.94
C THR A 224 -16.35 -1.37 -16.67
N ALA A 225 -17.62 -1.77 -16.68
CA ALA A 225 -18.26 -2.45 -15.54
C ALA A 225 -17.57 -3.78 -15.21
N ARG A 226 -17.22 -4.58 -16.22
CA ARG A 226 -16.45 -5.82 -16.01
C ARG A 226 -15.07 -5.55 -15.39
N LEU A 227 -14.38 -4.50 -15.86
CA LEU A 227 -13.08 -4.14 -15.32
C LEU A 227 -13.19 -3.61 -13.88
N HIS A 228 -14.20 -2.81 -13.59
CA HIS A 228 -14.49 -2.33 -12.22
C HIS A 228 -14.69 -3.51 -11.26
N ALA A 229 -15.54 -4.47 -11.62
CA ALA A 229 -15.76 -5.68 -10.81
C ALA A 229 -14.46 -6.48 -10.67
N ALA A 230 -13.73 -6.71 -11.77
CA ALA A 230 -12.48 -7.47 -11.75
C ALA A 230 -11.40 -6.84 -10.87
N ILE A 231 -11.28 -5.50 -10.83
CA ILE A 231 -10.35 -4.80 -9.94
C ILE A 231 -10.69 -5.10 -8.48
N ARG A 232 -11.95 -4.93 -8.10
CA ARG A 232 -12.39 -5.17 -6.72
C ARG A 232 -12.21 -6.63 -6.33
N ASP A 233 -12.60 -7.56 -7.19
CA ASP A 233 -12.50 -9.01 -6.94
C ASP A 233 -11.05 -9.47 -6.75
N VAL A 234 -10.16 -9.09 -7.67
CA VAL A 234 -8.75 -9.51 -7.61
C VAL A 234 -8.08 -8.95 -6.36
N MET A 235 -8.34 -7.71 -6.01
CA MET A 235 -7.78 -7.10 -4.80
C MET A 235 -8.38 -7.68 -3.52
N SER A 236 -9.71 -7.90 -3.48
CA SER A 236 -10.37 -8.53 -2.32
C SER A 236 -9.86 -9.95 -2.10
N PHE A 237 -9.77 -10.73 -3.19
CA PHE A 237 -9.21 -12.08 -3.15
C PHE A 237 -7.79 -12.06 -2.56
N ALA A 238 -6.93 -11.17 -3.04
CA ALA A 238 -5.57 -11.05 -2.55
C ALA A 238 -5.54 -10.66 -1.05
N VAL A 239 -6.33 -9.67 -0.63
CA VAL A 239 -6.41 -9.27 0.79
C VAL A 239 -6.89 -10.41 1.70
N MET A 240 -7.76 -11.30 1.21
CA MET A 240 -8.27 -12.44 2.00
C MET A 240 -7.31 -13.63 2.03
N HIS A 241 -6.59 -13.88 0.92
CA HIS A 241 -5.80 -15.09 0.72
C HIS A 241 -4.30 -14.91 0.88
N ILE A 242 -3.80 -13.72 1.18
CA ILE A 242 -2.42 -13.53 1.64
C ILE A 242 -2.29 -14.28 2.98
N LYS A 243 -2.04 -15.57 2.89
CA LYS A 243 -1.65 -16.41 4.03
C LYS A 243 -0.14 -16.22 4.24
N GLY A 244 0.23 -15.19 4.94
CA GLY A 244 1.58 -15.07 5.46
C GLY A 244 1.43 -14.70 6.92
N GLN A 245 1.85 -15.56 7.82
CA GLN A 245 2.29 -15.05 9.10
C GLN A 245 3.35 -14.01 8.76
N ILE A 246 3.03 -12.75 9.02
CA ILE A 246 4.05 -11.73 9.02
C ILE A 246 4.94 -12.08 10.18
N ASN A 247 5.98 -12.85 9.92
CA ASN A 247 7.10 -12.88 10.82
C ASN A 247 7.79 -11.53 10.68
N LEU A 248 7.47 -10.62 11.60
CA LEU A 248 8.13 -9.32 11.67
C LEU A 248 9.61 -9.47 12.01
N GLU A 249 10.06 -10.64 12.50
CA GLU A 249 11.47 -10.96 12.75
C GLU A 249 12.25 -11.11 11.44
N GLU A 250 11.66 -11.73 10.42
CA GLU A 250 12.29 -11.90 9.09
C GLU A 250 11.94 -10.77 8.11
N GLY A 251 10.96 -9.95 8.46
CA GLY A 251 10.36 -8.99 7.56
C GLY A 251 9.52 -9.63 6.47
N PHE A 252 8.60 -8.87 5.91
CA PHE A 252 7.68 -9.35 4.89
C PHE A 252 8.39 -9.78 3.60
N SER A 253 8.27 -11.04 3.21
CA SER A 253 8.66 -11.48 1.88
C SER A 253 7.51 -11.28 0.90
N TYR A 254 7.62 -10.28 0.02
CA TYR A 254 6.60 -9.92 -0.96
C TYR A 254 6.69 -10.81 -2.20
N GLY A 255 6.37 -12.04 -2.18
CA GLY A 255 6.46 -12.83 -3.39
C GLY A 255 6.06 -14.28 -3.19
N ALA A 256 6.70 -14.94 -2.27
CA ALA A 256 6.57 -16.38 -2.10
C ALA A 256 5.14 -16.86 -1.73
N ALA A 257 4.32 -16.01 -1.12
CA ALA A 257 2.97 -16.39 -0.70
C ALA A 257 1.93 -16.43 -1.85
N PHE A 258 2.27 -15.96 -3.05
CA PHE A 258 1.32 -15.76 -4.15
C PHE A 258 1.63 -16.47 -5.44
N GLU A 259 2.80 -17.11 -5.58
CA GLU A 259 3.28 -17.69 -6.85
C GLU A 259 2.29 -18.68 -7.49
N ASN A 260 1.41 -19.27 -6.70
CA ASN A 260 0.42 -20.26 -7.18
C ASN A 260 -0.95 -19.66 -7.55
N PHE A 261 -1.17 -18.35 -7.39
CA PHE A 261 -2.49 -17.73 -7.61
C PHE A 261 -2.59 -16.89 -8.89
N TRP A 262 -1.46 -16.55 -9.50
CA TRP A 262 -1.48 -15.70 -10.69
C TRP A 262 -1.99 -16.46 -11.91
N GLN A 263 -2.95 -15.87 -12.61
CA GLN A 263 -3.54 -16.45 -13.81
C GLN A 263 -2.80 -16.03 -15.08
N VAL A 264 -2.15 -14.86 -15.04
CA VAL A 264 -1.42 -14.32 -16.19
C VAL A 264 -0.08 -13.71 -15.83
N TYR A 265 0.04 -13.07 -14.65
CA TYR A 265 1.27 -12.40 -14.24
C TYR A 265 2.39 -13.41 -14.01
N ASP A 266 3.59 -13.08 -14.56
CA ASP A 266 4.83 -13.89 -14.49
C ASP A 266 4.70 -15.33 -15.05
N ARG A 267 3.75 -15.52 -16.00
CA ARG A 267 3.48 -16.82 -16.63
C ARG A 267 3.78 -16.81 -18.14
N GLU A 268 4.83 -16.07 -18.55
CA GLU A 268 5.27 -16.06 -19.96
C GLU A 268 5.52 -17.48 -20.47
N GLY A 269 4.99 -17.80 -21.68
CA GLY A 269 5.12 -19.11 -22.31
C GLY A 269 4.24 -20.23 -21.74
N GLN A 270 3.68 -20.06 -20.52
CA GLN A 270 2.78 -21.04 -19.94
C GLN A 270 1.39 -21.01 -20.62
N PRO A 271 0.64 -22.11 -20.56
CA PRO A 271 -0.72 -22.15 -21.11
C PRO A 271 -1.66 -21.25 -20.29
N CYS A 272 -2.51 -20.52 -21.00
CA CYS A 272 -3.60 -19.75 -20.41
C CYS A 272 -4.59 -20.68 -19.69
N VAL A 273 -4.94 -20.39 -18.46
CA VAL A 273 -5.88 -21.20 -17.66
C VAL A 273 -7.30 -21.29 -18.27
N ASN A 274 -7.68 -20.33 -19.14
CA ASN A 274 -9.01 -20.31 -19.76
C ASN A 274 -9.06 -20.94 -21.16
N CYS A 275 -7.97 -20.92 -21.94
CA CYS A 275 -8.04 -21.30 -23.36
C CYS A 275 -6.79 -22.03 -23.89
N GLY A 276 -5.82 -22.35 -23.04
CA GLY A 276 -4.58 -23.06 -23.40
C GLY A 276 -3.58 -22.26 -24.24
N THR A 277 -3.95 -21.10 -24.80
CA THR A 277 -3.03 -20.28 -25.60
C THR A 277 -1.87 -19.79 -24.75
N ARG A 278 -0.64 -19.82 -25.27
CA ARG A 278 0.55 -19.36 -24.53
C ARG A 278 0.44 -17.90 -24.14
N ILE A 279 0.68 -17.61 -22.86
CA ILE A 279 0.76 -16.25 -22.32
C ILE A 279 1.96 -15.55 -22.96
N ARG A 280 1.74 -14.31 -23.41
CA ARG A 280 2.78 -13.46 -23.99
C ARG A 280 3.26 -12.41 -23.00
N ARG A 281 4.49 -11.97 -23.19
CA ARG A 281 5.09 -10.87 -22.45
C ARG A 281 5.72 -9.88 -23.40
N VAL A 282 5.55 -8.57 -23.11
CA VAL A 282 6.30 -7.47 -23.73
C VAL A 282 6.61 -6.40 -22.70
N THR A 283 7.57 -5.54 -23.00
CA THR A 283 7.78 -4.32 -22.23
C THR A 283 6.81 -3.24 -22.71
N HIS A 284 5.97 -2.72 -21.82
CA HIS A 284 5.02 -1.67 -22.10
C HIS A 284 5.03 -0.63 -20.97
N GLY A 285 5.27 0.63 -21.31
CA GLY A 285 5.40 1.70 -20.33
C GLY A 285 6.51 1.46 -19.30
N GLY A 286 7.63 0.88 -19.74
CA GLY A 286 8.79 0.56 -18.90
C GLY A 286 8.58 -0.62 -17.94
N ARG A 287 7.51 -1.43 -18.10
CA ARG A 287 7.20 -2.59 -17.24
C ARG A 287 6.79 -3.80 -18.06
N SER A 288 7.12 -5.01 -17.56
CA SER A 288 6.64 -6.26 -18.15
C SER A 288 5.11 -6.30 -18.16
N THR A 289 4.54 -6.64 -19.30
CA THR A 289 3.10 -6.83 -19.51
C THR A 289 2.86 -8.26 -19.93
N TYR A 290 2.10 -8.98 -19.13
CA TYR A 290 1.70 -10.36 -19.40
C TYR A 290 0.24 -10.37 -19.79
N TRP A 291 -0.12 -11.13 -20.88
CA TRP A 291 -1.50 -11.25 -21.33
C TRP A 291 -1.73 -12.49 -22.17
N CYS A 292 -2.97 -12.94 -22.23
CA CYS A 292 -3.40 -13.96 -23.18
C CYS A 292 -3.92 -13.30 -24.45
N PRO A 293 -3.29 -13.50 -25.63
CA PRO A 293 -3.69 -12.84 -26.88
C PRO A 293 -5.07 -13.30 -27.42
N LYS A 294 -5.55 -14.47 -27.00
CA LYS A 294 -6.87 -14.98 -27.37
C LYS A 294 -7.99 -14.50 -26.46
N CYS A 295 -7.76 -14.48 -25.14
CA CYS A 295 -8.79 -14.10 -24.17
C CYS A 295 -8.94 -12.58 -24.01
N GLN A 296 -7.85 -11.81 -24.15
CA GLN A 296 -7.84 -10.37 -23.91
C GLN A 296 -7.82 -9.59 -25.24
N ARG A 297 -8.99 -9.12 -25.62
CA ARG A 297 -9.22 -8.38 -26.88
C ARG A 297 -9.65 -6.94 -26.63
#